data_32fb78555998eb9876fc84de21826b3b
#
_entry.id   32fb78555998eb9876fc84de21826b3b
#
_cell.length_a   1.000
_cell.length_b   1.000
_cell.length_c   1.000
_cell.angle_alpha   90.00
_cell.angle_beta   90.00
_cell.angle_gamma   90.00
#
_symmetry.space_group_name_H-M   'P 1'
#
loop_
_entity.id
_entity.type
_entity.pdbx_description
1 polymer ?
#
loop_
_entity_poly.entity_id
_entity_poly.type
_entity_poly.pdbx_seq_one_letter_code
_entity_poly.pdbx_strand_id
1 'polypeptide(L)'
;MKRKVNEILSVLINFLFTNDTKETEFRYNAKHQRHIMPKCKFKLIKRTVMPKSKSTQKPLNIDNILFNCRDILRAARNSGSFFEKRDMMLTLVFLRFIGEKYDEGVELMRAELMKDGQNPDDENVQIAFFGEDATFPNHAYNLAPEARWQTLLNTPATKLNVALDTALSSIATKQQELSGCFIQGTFTTRNLAPNDIKKLVDEINKLSHKAFGEEKDLIGRVYEYFLKEFAVNATKEEGEFYTPHDIVSLIAQMIEPYSGTLYDPCCGSGGMFIQSAELVKSKQGTLDAINIYGQEKDAATYRLAKMNLALRGISHHLGDTHDSSFTHDLHKGLYFDYIMANPPFNLKGYFNDNLKNDARWADYATPPESNANYAWILHILSHLKPKSGVAGFLLANGALNDSDTLHIRKKLIENDKIEAIIVLPRELFITTDISVTLWIMSQNKKGGKSGERLLRDRSGEILFIDARTFTQNAIKGEGKKKVLLKGEQITHLANIYHKWQSPQTDGASYGVPELYRSVKLDEIALKNYALTPSKYIEFIDKDLNIDYEKEMKRIQKQMSEILKEQQKSQAMLLSAFKGIGYEIE
;
A
#
# COMPACT_ATOMS: atom_id res chain seq x y z
N MET A 1 -0.73 16.79 -48.45
CA MET A 1 -1.51 17.04 -47.24
C MET A 1 -0.92 16.35 -45.98
N LYS A 2 -0.79 15.02 -45.90
CA LYS A 2 -0.21 14.31 -44.74
C LYS A 2 1.19 14.78 -44.28
N ARG A 3 2.05 15.24 -45.22
CA ARG A 3 3.42 15.69 -44.90
C ARG A 3 3.43 17.03 -44.14
N LYS A 4 2.56 17.98 -44.51
CA LYS A 4 2.40 19.29 -43.85
C LYS A 4 1.73 19.15 -42.47
N VAL A 5 0.79 18.21 -42.32
CA VAL A 5 0.14 17.91 -41.00
C VAL A 5 1.15 17.33 -40.02
N ASN A 6 2.06 16.46 -40.47
CA ASN A 6 3.11 15.92 -39.60
C ASN A 6 4.17 16.97 -39.21
N GLU A 7 4.47 17.93 -40.06
CA GLU A 7 5.36 19.05 -39.73
C GLU A 7 4.72 19.97 -38.67
N ILE A 8 3.42 20.24 -38.78
CA ILE A 8 2.69 21.04 -37.79
C ILE A 8 2.51 20.29 -36.45
N LEU A 9 2.21 19.00 -36.50
CA LEU A 9 2.19 18.15 -35.29
C LEU A 9 3.56 18.10 -34.60
N SER A 10 4.65 18.05 -35.38
CA SER A 10 6.01 18.08 -34.83
C SER A 10 6.32 19.44 -34.17
N VAL A 11 5.88 20.55 -34.75
CA VAL A 11 6.04 21.90 -34.16
C VAL A 11 5.17 22.08 -32.92
N LEU A 12 3.92 21.58 -32.95
CA LEU A 12 3.02 21.59 -31.77
C LEU A 12 3.52 20.69 -30.64
N ILE A 13 4.03 19.52 -30.97
CA ILE A 13 4.62 18.59 -29.96
C ILE A 13 5.89 19.21 -29.36
N ASN A 14 6.77 19.80 -30.17
CA ASN A 14 7.94 20.50 -29.64
C ASN A 14 7.53 21.72 -28.80
N PHE A 15 6.50 22.45 -29.15
CA PHE A 15 6.03 23.61 -28.39
C PHE A 15 5.40 23.22 -27.05
N LEU A 16 4.66 22.11 -27.00
CA LEU A 16 4.02 21.62 -25.76
C LEU A 16 5.01 20.95 -24.79
N PHE A 17 6.18 20.50 -25.25
CA PHE A 17 7.12 19.73 -24.46
C PHE A 17 8.50 20.35 -24.23
N THR A 18 8.80 21.56 -24.73
CA THR A 18 10.10 22.21 -24.58
C THR A 18 10.21 23.21 -23.41
N ASN A 19 9.23 23.27 -22.52
CA ASN A 19 9.34 24.12 -21.33
C ASN A 19 9.83 23.39 -20.07
N ASP A 20 10.54 22.27 -20.21
CA ASP A 20 11.26 21.68 -19.07
C ASP A 20 12.66 21.26 -19.49
N THR A 21 13.63 22.05 -19.04
CA THR A 21 15.05 21.78 -19.18
C THR A 21 15.44 20.59 -18.33
N LYS A 22 15.70 19.44 -18.96
CA LYS A 22 16.80 18.51 -18.73
C LYS A 22 16.58 17.23 -19.53
N GLU A 23 17.64 16.87 -20.24
CA GLU A 23 17.87 15.68 -21.02
C GLU A 23 17.05 14.45 -20.63
N THR A 24 16.19 14.01 -21.57
CA THR A 24 15.68 12.64 -21.62
C THR A 24 15.81 12.15 -23.08
N GLU A 25 16.73 11.18 -23.28
CA GLU A 25 16.85 10.44 -24.53
C GLU A 25 15.55 9.69 -24.83
N PHE A 26 14.82 10.15 -25.84
CA PHE A 26 13.72 9.40 -26.43
C PHE A 26 14.27 8.41 -27.47
N ARG A 27 14.28 7.13 -27.14
CA ARG A 27 14.46 6.06 -28.13
C ARG A 27 13.17 5.88 -28.91
N TYR A 28 13.11 6.45 -30.08
CA TYR A 28 12.02 6.23 -31.03
C TYR A 28 12.26 4.93 -31.82
N ASN A 29 11.25 4.07 -31.90
CA ASN A 29 11.30 2.72 -32.46
C ASN A 29 11.43 2.77 -34.00
N ALA A 30 12.56 2.34 -34.54
CA ALA A 30 13.01 2.51 -35.94
C ALA A 30 12.33 1.59 -36.97
N LYS A 31 11.06 1.18 -36.77
CA LYS A 31 10.39 0.26 -37.71
C LYS A 31 9.52 0.90 -38.81
N HIS A 32 9.39 2.22 -38.85
CA HIS A 32 8.51 2.88 -39.84
C HIS A 32 9.16 3.96 -40.73
N GLN A 33 10.50 4.01 -40.80
CA GLN A 33 11.21 4.93 -41.71
C GLN A 33 12.08 4.22 -42.76
N ARG A 34 11.50 3.32 -43.54
CA ARG A 34 12.13 2.89 -44.78
C ARG A 34 11.44 3.57 -45.98
N HIS A 35 11.59 4.85 -46.16
CA HIS A 35 11.46 5.56 -47.44
C HIS A 35 11.55 7.06 -47.14
N ILE A 36 12.67 7.61 -47.51
CA ILE A 36 13.00 9.05 -47.72
C ILE A 36 14.25 9.43 -46.88
N MET A 37 15.42 9.08 -47.41
CA MET A 37 16.64 9.90 -47.29
C MET A 37 17.55 9.70 -48.50
N PRO A 38 18.14 10.76 -49.09
CA PRO A 38 19.07 10.66 -50.21
C PRO A 38 20.45 10.16 -49.73
N LYS A 39 21.10 9.45 -50.66
CA LYS A 39 22.39 8.76 -50.47
C LYS A 39 23.50 9.72 -50.02
N CYS A 40 23.94 9.64 -48.76
CA CYS A 40 25.26 10.09 -48.33
C CYS A 40 26.19 8.90 -48.29
N LYS A 41 27.31 8.97 -49.01
CA LYS A 41 28.36 7.96 -49.04
C LYS A 41 29.15 8.04 -47.74
N PHE A 42 28.98 7.05 -46.83
CA PHE A 42 29.92 6.82 -45.75
C PHE A 42 30.84 5.66 -46.08
N LYS A 43 32.17 5.87 -45.93
CA LYS A 43 33.18 4.85 -46.08
C LYS A 43 33.01 3.77 -45.01
N LEU A 44 32.88 2.51 -45.44
CA LEU A 44 32.89 1.35 -44.56
C LEU A 44 34.29 1.15 -43.93
N ILE A 45 34.41 1.32 -42.62
CA ILE A 45 35.50 0.80 -41.87
C ILE A 45 35.17 -0.67 -41.53
N LYS A 46 36.02 -1.61 -42.02
CA LYS A 46 35.90 -3.04 -41.74
C LYS A 46 36.01 -3.26 -40.24
N ARG A 47 34.89 -3.64 -39.59
CA ARG A 47 34.89 -4.17 -38.25
C ARG A 47 35.29 -5.64 -38.29
N THR A 48 36.36 -5.97 -37.63
CA THR A 48 36.81 -7.33 -37.30
C THR A 48 35.72 -8.05 -36.56
N VAL A 49 35.26 -9.20 -37.07
CA VAL A 49 34.29 -10.06 -36.42
C VAL A 49 34.90 -10.68 -35.20
N MET A 50 34.52 -10.25 -34.01
CA MET A 50 34.79 -10.99 -32.79
C MET A 50 33.83 -12.19 -32.69
N PRO A 51 34.26 -13.33 -32.12
CA PRO A 51 33.40 -14.51 -32.00
C PRO A 51 32.23 -14.25 -31.09
N LYS A 52 31.04 -14.75 -31.46
CA LYS A 52 29.79 -14.67 -30.67
C LYS A 52 30.07 -15.19 -29.26
N SER A 53 30.02 -14.29 -28.27
CA SER A 53 29.97 -14.66 -26.87
C SER A 53 28.63 -15.38 -26.60
N LYS A 54 28.71 -16.38 -25.73
CA LYS A 54 27.61 -17.21 -25.22
C LYS A 54 26.39 -16.33 -24.89
N SER A 55 25.21 -16.83 -25.20
CA SER A 55 23.91 -16.25 -24.85
C SER A 55 23.88 -15.86 -23.38
N THR A 56 24.01 -14.59 -23.08
CA THR A 56 23.63 -14.03 -21.78
C THR A 56 22.10 -14.13 -21.72
N GLN A 57 21.60 -15.07 -20.93
CA GLN A 57 20.19 -15.07 -20.53
C GLN A 57 19.90 -13.68 -19.96
N LYS A 58 18.86 -13.02 -20.47
CA LYS A 58 18.36 -11.77 -19.86
C LYS A 58 18.10 -12.05 -18.39
N PRO A 59 18.47 -11.14 -17.48
CA PRO A 59 18.16 -11.31 -16.07
C PRO A 59 16.65 -11.56 -15.92
N LEU A 60 16.29 -12.54 -15.09
CA LEU A 60 14.89 -12.84 -14.74
C LEU A 60 14.25 -11.56 -14.17
N ASN A 61 13.06 -11.24 -14.64
CA ASN A 61 12.29 -10.08 -14.19
C ASN A 61 10.91 -10.57 -13.73
N ILE A 62 10.53 -10.24 -12.49
CA ILE A 62 9.28 -10.64 -11.86
C ILE A 62 8.08 -10.20 -12.72
N ASP A 63 8.05 -8.94 -13.16
CA ASP A 63 6.95 -8.39 -13.95
C ASP A 63 6.76 -9.16 -15.26
N ASN A 64 7.85 -9.60 -15.91
CA ASN A 64 7.79 -10.40 -17.12
C ASN A 64 7.22 -11.80 -16.87
N ILE A 65 7.57 -12.45 -15.76
CA ILE A 65 7.04 -13.76 -15.38
C ILE A 65 5.53 -13.66 -15.16
N LEU A 66 5.10 -12.68 -14.38
CA LEU A 66 3.69 -12.46 -14.05
C LEU A 66 2.89 -12.05 -15.30
N PHE A 67 3.48 -11.23 -16.16
CA PHE A 67 2.90 -10.88 -17.46
C PHE A 67 2.71 -12.12 -18.34
N ASN A 68 3.71 -13.00 -18.43
CA ASN A 68 3.62 -14.25 -19.20
C ASN A 68 2.51 -15.15 -18.64
N CYS A 69 2.39 -15.28 -17.32
CA CYS A 69 1.30 -16.03 -16.68
C CYS A 69 -0.07 -15.47 -17.08
N ARG A 70 -0.22 -14.15 -17.06
CA ARG A 70 -1.44 -13.46 -17.50
C ARG A 70 -1.76 -13.77 -18.97
N ASP A 71 -0.76 -13.73 -19.84
CA ASP A 71 -0.95 -14.02 -21.26
C ASP A 71 -1.31 -15.48 -21.52
N ILE A 72 -0.73 -16.44 -20.77
CA ILE A 72 -1.15 -17.84 -20.81
C ILE A 72 -2.63 -17.96 -20.46
N LEU A 73 -3.07 -17.37 -19.34
CA LEU A 73 -4.48 -17.41 -18.93
C LEU A 73 -5.40 -16.64 -19.89
N ARG A 74 -4.92 -15.60 -20.53
CA ARG A 74 -5.69 -14.83 -21.52
C ARG A 74 -5.92 -15.64 -22.80
N ALA A 75 -4.94 -16.43 -23.21
CA ALA A 75 -5.03 -17.29 -24.39
C ALA A 75 -5.76 -18.61 -24.13
N ALA A 76 -5.78 -19.09 -22.88
CA ALA A 76 -6.40 -20.35 -22.49
C ALA A 76 -7.92 -20.31 -22.61
N ARG A 77 -8.50 -21.40 -23.16
CA ARG A 77 -9.95 -21.61 -23.12
C ARG A 77 -10.39 -21.93 -21.68
N ASN A 78 -11.62 -21.54 -21.34
CA ASN A 78 -12.24 -21.77 -20.02
C ASN A 78 -11.51 -21.13 -18.82
N SER A 79 -10.59 -20.20 -19.05
CA SER A 79 -9.85 -19.53 -17.95
C SER A 79 -10.69 -18.58 -17.10
N GLY A 80 -11.94 -18.35 -17.50
CA GLY A 80 -12.91 -17.59 -16.72
C GLY A 80 -12.79 -16.06 -16.87
N SER A 81 -13.47 -15.35 -15.97
CA SER A 81 -13.45 -13.90 -15.86
C SER A 81 -12.06 -13.37 -15.44
N PHE A 82 -11.90 -12.07 -15.48
CA PHE A 82 -10.68 -11.41 -15.02
C PHE A 82 -10.35 -11.73 -13.54
N PHE A 83 -11.36 -11.71 -12.65
CA PHE A 83 -11.20 -12.02 -11.24
C PHE A 83 -10.83 -13.50 -10.99
N GLU A 84 -11.42 -14.42 -11.73
CA GLU A 84 -11.09 -15.83 -11.59
C GLU A 84 -9.67 -16.15 -12.08
N LYS A 85 -9.18 -15.46 -13.10
CA LYS A 85 -7.77 -15.54 -13.53
C LYS A 85 -6.82 -15.03 -12.46
N ARG A 86 -7.17 -13.92 -11.81
CA ARG A 86 -6.45 -13.39 -10.65
C ARG A 86 -6.34 -14.45 -9.56
N ASP A 87 -7.48 -15.00 -9.15
CA ASP A 87 -7.54 -15.94 -8.05
C ASP A 87 -6.73 -17.22 -8.35
N MET A 88 -6.76 -17.73 -9.57
CA MET A 88 -5.89 -18.82 -10.00
C MET A 88 -4.40 -18.47 -9.90
N MET A 89 -4.00 -17.28 -10.36
CA MET A 89 -2.60 -16.86 -10.31
C MET A 89 -2.12 -16.68 -8.86
N LEU A 90 -2.91 -15.99 -8.04
CA LEU A 90 -2.59 -15.77 -6.62
C LEU A 90 -2.45 -17.09 -5.86
N THR A 91 -3.34 -18.03 -6.13
CA THR A 91 -3.33 -19.36 -5.52
C THR A 91 -2.10 -20.18 -5.94
N LEU A 92 -1.69 -20.11 -7.22
CA LEU A 92 -0.46 -20.76 -7.69
C LEU A 92 0.80 -20.12 -7.11
N VAL A 93 0.85 -18.79 -7.02
CA VAL A 93 1.94 -18.08 -6.37
C VAL A 93 2.02 -18.48 -4.90
N PHE A 94 0.87 -18.58 -4.22
CA PHE A 94 0.82 -19.05 -2.84
C PHE A 94 1.41 -20.46 -2.71
N LEU A 95 0.95 -21.42 -3.52
CA LEU A 95 1.48 -22.80 -3.53
C LEU A 95 2.99 -22.85 -3.78
N ARG A 96 3.49 -22.00 -4.68
CA ARG A 96 4.93 -21.92 -4.98
C ARG A 96 5.73 -21.43 -3.78
N PHE A 97 5.30 -20.35 -3.13
CA PHE A 97 6.05 -19.78 -2.02
C PHE A 97 5.92 -20.58 -0.71
N ILE A 98 4.73 -21.15 -0.43
CA ILE A 98 4.58 -22.01 0.74
C ILE A 98 5.38 -23.31 0.59
N GLY A 99 5.48 -23.84 -0.65
CA GLY A 99 6.34 -24.98 -0.97
C GLY A 99 7.82 -24.66 -0.79
N GLU A 100 8.29 -23.48 -1.26
CA GLU A 100 9.67 -23.03 -1.05
C GLU A 100 10.00 -22.88 0.43
N LYS A 101 9.07 -22.27 1.19
CA LYS A 101 9.24 -22.11 2.63
C LYS A 101 9.28 -23.43 3.39
N TYR A 102 8.50 -24.43 2.95
CA TYR A 102 8.59 -25.79 3.46
C TYR A 102 9.97 -26.38 3.20
N ASP A 103 10.49 -26.29 1.96
CA ASP A 103 11.80 -26.81 1.59
C ASP A 103 12.92 -26.17 2.42
N GLU A 104 12.88 -24.84 2.63
CA GLU A 104 13.80 -24.11 3.53
C GLU A 104 13.71 -24.60 4.97
N GLY A 105 12.49 -24.81 5.50
CA GLY A 105 12.28 -25.32 6.85
C GLY A 105 12.86 -26.71 7.04
N VAL A 106 12.71 -27.59 6.05
CA VAL A 106 13.33 -28.92 6.03
C VAL A 106 14.86 -28.81 6.02
N GLU A 107 15.44 -27.93 5.18
CA GLU A 107 16.90 -27.74 5.11
C GLU A 107 17.45 -27.22 6.45
N LEU A 108 16.77 -26.26 7.08
CA LEU A 108 17.17 -25.72 8.39
C LEU A 108 17.09 -26.79 9.48
N MET A 109 16.00 -27.56 9.55
CA MET A 109 15.86 -28.67 10.51
C MET A 109 16.98 -29.69 10.35
N ARG A 110 17.31 -30.08 9.11
CA ARG A 110 18.42 -30.99 8.83
C ARG A 110 19.75 -30.44 9.33
N ALA A 111 19.99 -29.16 9.10
CA ALA A 111 21.21 -28.47 9.54
C ALA A 111 21.33 -28.43 11.08
N GLU A 112 20.23 -28.15 11.78
CA GLU A 112 20.18 -28.17 13.26
C GLU A 112 20.46 -29.57 13.81
N LEU A 113 19.79 -30.61 13.27
CA LEU A 113 19.99 -32.00 13.69
C LEU A 113 21.45 -32.45 13.48
N MET A 114 22.07 -32.10 12.34
CA MET A 114 23.49 -32.40 12.08
C MET A 114 24.40 -31.69 13.07
N LYS A 115 24.09 -30.45 13.43
CA LYS A 115 24.85 -29.69 14.43
C LYS A 115 24.79 -30.33 15.82
N ASP A 116 23.63 -30.91 16.14
CA ASP A 116 23.41 -31.63 17.40
C ASP A 116 23.91 -33.08 17.37
N GLY A 117 24.61 -33.48 16.29
CA GLY A 117 25.21 -34.80 16.14
C GLY A 117 24.20 -35.91 15.78
N GLN A 118 22.98 -35.55 15.39
CA GLN A 118 21.97 -36.49 14.95
C GLN A 118 22.04 -36.71 13.42
N ASN A 119 21.77 -37.93 12.97
CA ASN A 119 21.66 -38.20 11.54
C ASN A 119 20.23 -37.91 11.05
N PRO A 120 20.02 -36.90 10.20
CA PRO A 120 18.70 -36.55 9.71
C PRO A 120 18.03 -37.65 8.87
N ASP A 121 18.80 -38.63 8.38
CA ASP A 121 18.29 -39.74 7.55
C ASP A 121 18.00 -41.01 8.38
N ASP A 122 18.20 -40.98 9.70
CA ASP A 122 17.80 -42.04 10.61
C ASP A 122 16.28 -42.15 10.69
N GLU A 123 15.74 -43.35 10.66
CA GLU A 123 14.29 -43.59 10.63
C GLU A 123 13.56 -42.98 11.82
N ASN A 124 14.11 -43.08 13.03
CA ASN A 124 13.51 -42.52 14.24
C ASN A 124 13.55 -40.97 14.21
N VAL A 125 14.63 -40.42 13.70
CA VAL A 125 14.79 -38.96 13.48
C VAL A 125 13.81 -38.46 12.42
N GLN A 126 13.63 -39.20 11.34
CA GLN A 126 12.63 -38.88 10.30
C GLN A 126 11.20 -38.87 10.88
N ILE A 127 10.85 -39.86 11.66
CA ILE A 127 9.52 -39.92 12.31
C ILE A 127 9.33 -38.76 13.29
N ALA A 128 10.32 -38.46 14.12
CA ALA A 128 10.22 -37.46 15.17
C ALA A 128 10.23 -36.02 14.66
N PHE A 129 11.05 -35.69 13.67
CA PHE A 129 11.32 -34.32 13.25
C PHE A 129 10.77 -33.96 11.84
N PHE A 130 10.35 -34.95 11.05
CA PHE A 130 9.79 -34.74 9.70
C PHE A 130 8.44 -35.44 9.52
N GLY A 131 7.91 -36.07 10.58
CA GLY A 131 6.61 -36.72 10.60
C GLY A 131 5.45 -35.74 10.41
N GLU A 132 4.23 -36.28 10.49
CA GLU A 132 3.00 -35.52 10.18
C GLU A 132 2.77 -34.32 11.10
N ASP A 133 3.15 -34.45 12.38
CA ASP A 133 2.97 -33.40 13.41
C ASP A 133 4.24 -32.57 13.63
N ALA A 134 5.27 -32.73 12.80
CA ALA A 134 6.51 -32.00 12.95
C ALA A 134 6.32 -30.48 12.75
N THR A 135 7.03 -29.70 13.56
CA THR A 135 7.13 -28.25 13.42
C THR A 135 8.47 -27.88 12.84
N PHE A 136 8.49 -27.02 11.84
CA PHE A 136 9.71 -26.59 11.18
C PHE A 136 10.17 -25.21 11.64
N PRO A 137 11.50 -24.94 11.62
CA PRO A 137 12.04 -23.62 11.88
C PRO A 137 11.48 -22.56 10.90
N ASN A 138 11.65 -21.28 11.27
CA ASN A 138 11.31 -20.13 10.43
C ASN A 138 9.80 -20.07 10.04
N HIS A 139 8.92 -20.55 10.93
CA HIS A 139 7.45 -20.60 10.71
C HIS A 139 7.07 -21.28 9.40
N ALA A 140 7.83 -22.28 8.97
CA ALA A 140 7.49 -23.09 7.82
C ALA A 140 6.35 -24.07 8.15
N TYR A 141 5.35 -24.12 7.26
CA TYR A 141 4.25 -25.07 7.42
C TYR A 141 4.69 -26.48 7.05
N ASN A 142 4.26 -27.47 7.84
CA ASN A 142 4.44 -28.88 7.49
C ASN A 142 3.43 -29.28 6.42
N LEU A 143 3.91 -29.43 5.19
CA LEU A 143 3.08 -29.78 4.04
C LEU A 143 2.98 -31.29 3.85
N ALA A 144 1.75 -31.78 3.67
CA ALA A 144 1.52 -33.15 3.22
C ALA A 144 2.16 -33.41 1.85
N PRO A 145 2.56 -34.66 1.52
CA PRO A 145 3.29 -34.96 0.29
C PRO A 145 2.65 -34.44 -0.99
N GLU A 146 1.31 -34.49 -1.10
CA GLU A 146 0.55 -34.02 -2.24
C GLU A 146 0.54 -32.48 -2.37
N ALA A 147 0.83 -31.75 -1.30
CA ALA A 147 0.87 -30.28 -1.27
C ALA A 147 2.26 -29.71 -1.51
N ARG A 148 3.31 -30.54 -1.54
CA ARG A 148 4.69 -30.10 -1.79
C ARG A 148 4.86 -29.67 -3.23
N TRP A 149 5.51 -28.52 -3.43
CA TRP A 149 5.68 -27.93 -4.77
C TRP A 149 6.38 -28.87 -5.75
N GLN A 150 7.37 -29.63 -5.31
CA GLN A 150 8.08 -30.60 -6.15
C GLN A 150 7.16 -31.74 -6.64
N THR A 151 6.20 -32.18 -5.81
CA THR A 151 5.19 -33.17 -6.21
C THR A 151 4.29 -32.62 -7.31
N LEU A 152 3.85 -31.35 -7.17
CA LEU A 152 3.03 -30.69 -8.18
C LEU A 152 3.78 -30.49 -9.50
N LEU A 153 5.06 -30.11 -9.46
CA LEU A 153 5.91 -30.01 -10.66
C LEU A 153 6.05 -31.32 -11.42
N ASN A 154 6.17 -32.44 -10.70
CA ASN A 154 6.34 -33.78 -11.27
C ASN A 154 5.00 -34.43 -11.67
N THR A 155 3.87 -33.81 -11.35
CA THR A 155 2.55 -34.32 -11.69
C THR A 155 2.31 -34.24 -13.21
N PRO A 156 1.83 -35.31 -13.87
CA PRO A 156 1.46 -35.26 -15.26
C PRO A 156 0.43 -34.17 -15.57
N ALA A 157 0.61 -33.46 -16.67
CA ALA A 157 -0.23 -32.30 -17.05
C ALA A 157 -1.74 -32.60 -17.03
N THR A 158 -2.13 -33.84 -17.42
CA THR A 158 -3.53 -34.30 -17.45
C THR A 158 -4.18 -34.43 -16.06
N LYS A 159 -3.37 -34.57 -15.00
CA LYS A 159 -3.82 -34.68 -13.60
C LYS A 159 -3.62 -33.39 -12.79
N LEU A 160 -3.00 -32.38 -13.39
CA LEU A 160 -2.48 -31.22 -12.66
C LEU A 160 -3.60 -30.34 -12.07
N ASN A 161 -4.74 -30.16 -12.78
CA ASN A 161 -5.88 -29.42 -12.25
C ASN A 161 -6.40 -30.06 -10.94
N VAL A 162 -6.52 -31.38 -10.89
CA VAL A 162 -6.97 -32.12 -9.70
C VAL A 162 -5.92 -32.05 -8.59
N ALA A 163 -4.64 -32.25 -8.93
CA ALA A 163 -3.55 -32.22 -7.96
C ALA A 163 -3.42 -30.87 -7.25
N LEU A 164 -3.60 -29.76 -7.99
CA LEU A 164 -3.58 -28.40 -7.42
C LEU A 164 -4.72 -28.20 -6.42
N ASP A 165 -5.95 -28.58 -6.77
CA ASP A 165 -7.09 -28.44 -5.84
C ASP A 165 -6.96 -29.39 -4.64
N THR A 166 -6.39 -30.58 -4.80
CA THR A 166 -6.09 -31.51 -3.69
C THR A 166 -5.06 -30.91 -2.75
N ALA A 167 -3.99 -30.31 -3.27
CA ALA A 167 -2.96 -29.64 -2.49
C ALA A 167 -3.55 -28.51 -1.63
N LEU A 168 -4.39 -27.66 -2.23
CA LEU A 168 -5.06 -26.56 -1.52
C LEU A 168 -5.99 -27.06 -0.41
N SER A 169 -6.77 -28.10 -0.69
CA SER A 169 -7.66 -28.72 0.30
C SER A 169 -6.88 -29.33 1.47
N SER A 170 -5.77 -30.01 1.17
CA SER A 170 -4.87 -30.57 2.17
C SER A 170 -4.28 -29.50 3.08
N ILE A 171 -3.80 -28.37 2.50
CA ILE A 171 -3.29 -27.24 3.26
C ILE A 171 -4.38 -26.63 4.15
N ALA A 172 -5.57 -26.36 3.61
CA ALA A 172 -6.66 -25.74 4.35
C ALA A 172 -7.18 -26.62 5.50
N THR A 173 -7.14 -27.93 5.35
CA THR A 173 -7.54 -28.89 6.39
C THR A 173 -6.50 -28.98 7.49
N LYS A 174 -5.22 -28.97 7.16
CA LYS A 174 -4.12 -29.15 8.10
C LYS A 174 -3.77 -27.86 8.84
N GLN A 175 -3.95 -26.70 8.20
CA GLN A 175 -3.63 -25.39 8.78
C GLN A 175 -4.93 -24.59 9.04
N GLN A 176 -5.38 -24.60 10.30
CA GLN A 176 -6.64 -23.96 10.69
C GLN A 176 -6.69 -22.47 10.32
N GLU A 177 -5.58 -21.74 10.42
CA GLU A 177 -5.50 -20.33 10.03
C GLU A 177 -5.73 -20.09 8.53
N LEU A 178 -5.54 -21.11 7.68
CA LEU A 178 -5.81 -21.09 6.25
C LEU A 178 -7.17 -21.70 5.87
N SER A 179 -7.96 -22.12 6.86
CA SER A 179 -9.34 -22.58 6.61
C SER A 179 -10.15 -21.47 5.93
N GLY A 180 -10.93 -21.84 4.90
CA GLY A 180 -11.71 -20.88 4.10
C GLY A 180 -10.89 -19.96 3.19
N CYS A 181 -9.57 -20.09 3.16
CA CYS A 181 -8.67 -19.25 2.36
C CYS A 181 -8.77 -19.53 0.86
N PHE A 182 -9.12 -20.75 0.47
CA PHE A 182 -9.13 -21.16 -0.93
C PHE A 182 -10.55 -21.45 -1.43
N ILE A 183 -10.80 -21.10 -2.70
CA ILE A 183 -12.04 -21.47 -3.38
C ILE A 183 -11.92 -22.94 -3.77
N GLN A 184 -12.88 -23.74 -3.34
CA GLN A 184 -12.90 -25.17 -3.70
C GLN A 184 -13.07 -25.34 -5.22
N GLY A 185 -12.24 -26.22 -5.80
CA GLY A 185 -12.31 -26.53 -7.21
C GLY A 185 -11.86 -25.39 -8.14
N THR A 186 -10.98 -24.51 -7.67
CA THR A 186 -10.46 -23.39 -8.47
C THR A 186 -9.93 -23.82 -9.84
N PHE A 187 -9.21 -24.95 -9.90
CA PHE A 187 -8.60 -25.47 -11.12
C PHE A 187 -9.48 -26.52 -11.81
N THR A 188 -10.13 -27.40 -11.06
CA THR A 188 -10.99 -28.47 -11.62
C THR A 188 -12.26 -27.91 -12.26
N THR A 189 -12.89 -26.88 -11.68
CA THR A 189 -14.06 -26.22 -12.25
C THR A 189 -13.75 -25.56 -13.59
N ARG A 190 -12.59 -24.95 -13.73
CA ARG A 190 -12.13 -24.31 -14.97
C ARG A 190 -11.56 -25.31 -15.96
N ASN A 191 -10.96 -26.37 -15.45
CA ASN A 191 -10.40 -27.46 -16.23
C ASN A 191 -9.55 -26.96 -17.41
N LEU A 192 -8.52 -26.18 -17.09
CA LEU A 192 -7.57 -25.68 -18.09
C LEU A 192 -6.97 -26.85 -18.89
N ALA A 193 -6.71 -26.62 -20.17
CA ALA A 193 -6.08 -27.65 -21.01
C ALA A 193 -4.71 -28.07 -20.41
N PRO A 194 -4.34 -29.36 -20.50
CA PRO A 194 -3.10 -29.88 -19.89
C PRO A 194 -1.85 -29.07 -20.23
N ASN A 195 -1.73 -28.63 -21.48
CA ASN A 195 -0.57 -27.80 -21.90
C ASN A 195 -0.58 -26.41 -21.29
N ASP A 196 -1.75 -25.81 -21.06
CA ASP A 196 -1.85 -24.44 -20.55
C ASP A 196 -1.59 -24.40 -19.04
N ILE A 197 -2.18 -25.34 -18.28
CA ILE A 197 -1.92 -25.43 -16.84
C ILE A 197 -0.44 -25.79 -16.56
N LYS A 198 0.17 -26.67 -17.36
CA LYS A 198 1.59 -27.02 -17.21
C LYS A 198 2.48 -25.82 -17.49
N LYS A 199 2.25 -25.07 -18.58
CA LYS A 199 2.99 -23.84 -18.88
C LYS A 199 2.87 -22.82 -17.75
N LEU A 200 1.67 -22.69 -17.17
CA LEU A 200 1.42 -21.75 -16.07
C LEU A 200 2.23 -22.12 -14.83
N VAL A 201 2.20 -23.41 -14.44
CA VAL A 201 2.99 -23.91 -13.31
C VAL A 201 4.49 -23.77 -13.56
N ASP A 202 4.97 -24.07 -14.78
CA ASP A 202 6.39 -23.93 -15.15
C ASP A 202 6.85 -22.45 -15.14
N GLU A 203 5.96 -21.52 -15.51
CA GLU A 203 6.27 -20.08 -15.46
C GLU A 203 6.35 -19.59 -14.00
N ILE A 204 5.37 -19.96 -13.16
CA ILE A 204 5.34 -19.64 -11.73
C ILE A 204 6.55 -20.27 -11.00
N ASN A 205 7.01 -21.44 -11.40
CA ASN A 205 8.18 -22.08 -10.81
C ASN A 205 9.46 -21.24 -10.90
N LYS A 206 9.55 -20.30 -11.85
CA LYS A 206 10.68 -19.36 -11.96
C LYS A 206 10.73 -18.34 -10.81
N LEU A 207 9.60 -18.12 -10.10
CA LEU A 207 9.55 -17.27 -8.91
C LEU A 207 10.14 -18.05 -7.74
N SER A 208 11.32 -17.64 -7.27
CA SER A 208 11.94 -18.18 -6.06
C SER A 208 12.89 -17.18 -5.43
N HIS A 209 13.04 -17.20 -4.11
CA HIS A 209 14.03 -16.39 -3.40
C HIS A 209 15.46 -16.71 -3.88
N LYS A 210 15.75 -17.94 -4.24
CA LYS A 210 17.03 -18.34 -4.80
C LYS A 210 17.34 -17.68 -6.15
N ALA A 211 16.31 -17.45 -6.99
CA ALA A 211 16.47 -16.80 -8.29
C ALA A 211 16.53 -15.27 -8.20
N PHE A 212 15.93 -14.70 -7.15
CA PHE A 212 15.79 -13.26 -6.91
C PHE A 212 16.43 -12.82 -5.57
N GLY A 213 17.54 -13.41 -5.18
CA GLY A 213 18.16 -13.25 -3.86
C GLY A 213 18.53 -11.81 -3.44
N GLU A 214 18.55 -10.85 -4.37
CA GLU A 214 18.71 -9.43 -4.08
C GLU A 214 17.37 -8.73 -3.73
N GLU A 215 16.24 -9.34 -4.05
CA GLU A 215 14.90 -8.80 -3.74
C GLU A 215 14.51 -9.18 -2.31
N LYS A 216 14.55 -8.21 -1.41
CA LYS A 216 14.29 -8.44 0.03
C LYS A 216 12.84 -8.84 0.33
N ASP A 217 11.88 -8.42 -0.50
CA ASP A 217 10.46 -8.75 -0.36
C ASP A 217 9.88 -9.23 -1.70
N LEU A 218 10.35 -10.39 -2.16
CA LEU A 218 9.84 -11.01 -3.40
C LEU A 218 8.33 -11.25 -3.35
N ILE A 219 7.83 -11.72 -2.21
CA ILE A 219 6.39 -11.96 -1.99
C ILE A 219 5.62 -10.66 -2.14
N GLY A 220 6.04 -9.59 -1.48
CA GLY A 220 5.41 -8.28 -1.57
C GLY A 220 5.41 -7.72 -2.99
N ARG A 221 6.52 -7.84 -3.71
CA ARG A 221 6.62 -7.40 -5.12
C ARG A 221 5.63 -8.12 -6.02
N VAL A 222 5.48 -9.44 -5.83
CA VAL A 222 4.50 -10.23 -6.59
C VAL A 222 3.07 -9.79 -6.26
N TYR A 223 2.76 -9.61 -4.97
CA TYR A 223 1.43 -9.15 -4.55
C TYR A 223 1.15 -7.71 -4.97
N GLU A 224 2.12 -6.80 -4.89
CA GLU A 224 1.99 -5.43 -5.43
C GLU A 224 1.68 -5.39 -6.92
N TYR A 225 2.30 -6.27 -7.71
CA TYR A 225 1.99 -6.40 -9.13
C TYR A 225 0.51 -6.70 -9.33
N PHE A 226 -0.03 -7.68 -8.61
CA PHE A 226 -1.44 -8.01 -8.70
C PHE A 226 -2.34 -6.87 -8.25
N LEU A 227 -2.03 -6.21 -7.12
CA LEU A 227 -2.80 -5.09 -6.62
C LEU A 227 -2.79 -3.92 -7.63
N LYS A 228 -1.67 -3.61 -8.27
CA LYS A 228 -1.59 -2.57 -9.30
C LYS A 228 -2.41 -2.92 -10.55
N GLU A 229 -2.26 -4.12 -11.07
CA GLU A 229 -2.97 -4.58 -12.27
C GLU A 229 -4.49 -4.62 -12.04
N PHE A 230 -4.93 -4.94 -10.83
CA PHE A 230 -6.34 -5.05 -10.49
C PHE A 230 -6.96 -3.73 -10.04
N ALA A 231 -6.21 -2.84 -9.36
CA ALA A 231 -6.68 -1.50 -9.03
C ALA A 231 -6.94 -0.63 -10.28
N VAL A 232 -6.19 -0.83 -11.36
CA VAL A 232 -6.41 -0.12 -12.64
C VAL A 232 -7.71 -0.55 -13.33
N ASN A 233 -8.17 -1.79 -13.08
CA ASN A 233 -9.34 -2.39 -13.72
C ASN A 233 -10.57 -2.50 -12.80
N ALA A 234 -10.41 -2.22 -11.50
CA ALA A 234 -11.53 -2.11 -10.58
C ALA A 234 -12.36 -0.86 -10.91
N THR A 235 -13.67 -1.01 -10.98
CA THR A 235 -14.57 0.13 -11.10
C THR A 235 -14.41 1.02 -9.86
N LYS A 236 -14.56 2.34 -10.02
CA LYS A 236 -14.40 3.34 -8.93
C LYS A 236 -15.29 3.08 -7.69
N GLU A 237 -16.19 2.11 -7.76
CA GLU A 237 -17.14 1.74 -6.72
C GLU A 237 -16.58 0.71 -5.72
N GLU A 238 -15.55 -0.04 -6.08
CA GLU A 238 -15.01 -1.12 -5.23
C GLU A 238 -13.91 -0.67 -4.27
N GLY A 239 -13.59 0.61 -4.18
CA GLY A 239 -12.91 1.29 -3.07
C GLY A 239 -11.67 0.63 -2.41
N GLU A 240 -11.07 -0.36 -3.04
CA GLU A 240 -9.86 -1.00 -2.54
C GLU A 240 -8.67 -0.04 -2.66
N PHE A 241 -8.47 0.78 -1.65
CA PHE A 241 -7.31 1.65 -1.53
C PHE A 241 -6.15 0.88 -0.93
N TYR A 242 -5.21 0.46 -1.77
CA TYR A 242 -3.91 0.03 -1.27
C TYR A 242 -3.27 1.18 -0.49
N THR A 243 -3.01 0.97 0.79
CA THR A 243 -2.32 1.96 1.61
C THR A 243 -0.83 1.96 1.28
N PRO A 244 -0.26 3.08 0.80
CA PRO A 244 1.15 3.16 0.48
C PRO A 244 2.04 2.85 1.68
N HIS A 245 3.15 2.16 1.41
CA HIS A 245 4.12 1.72 2.42
C HIS A 245 4.63 2.86 3.32
N ASP A 246 4.90 4.02 2.74
CA ASP A 246 5.38 5.21 3.46
C ASP A 246 4.36 5.73 4.48
N ILE A 247 3.06 5.68 4.15
CA ILE A 247 1.99 6.08 5.07
C ILE A 247 1.87 5.07 6.22
N VAL A 248 1.90 3.77 5.92
CA VAL A 248 1.86 2.72 6.96
C VAL A 248 3.06 2.84 7.88
N SER A 249 4.26 3.07 7.32
CA SER A 249 5.48 3.30 8.07
C SER A 249 5.38 4.55 8.98
N LEU A 250 4.74 5.63 8.50
CA LEU A 250 4.48 6.81 9.32
C LEU A 250 3.58 6.48 10.52
N ILE A 251 2.45 5.82 10.29
CA ILE A 251 1.53 5.44 11.36
C ILE A 251 2.26 4.56 12.38
N ALA A 252 2.94 3.52 11.92
CA ALA A 252 3.66 2.58 12.77
C ALA A 252 4.79 3.26 13.58
N GLN A 253 5.55 4.18 12.98
CA GLN A 253 6.57 4.94 13.70
C GLN A 253 5.97 5.92 14.71
N MET A 254 4.78 6.45 14.48
CA MET A 254 4.13 7.36 15.45
C MET A 254 3.57 6.62 16.66
N ILE A 255 2.84 5.51 16.46
CA ILE A 255 2.18 4.80 17.57
C ILE A 255 3.01 3.66 18.17
N GLU A 256 4.09 3.24 17.50
CA GLU A 256 5.08 2.25 17.98
C GLU A 256 4.47 0.94 18.50
N PRO A 257 3.78 0.16 17.63
CA PRO A 257 3.12 -1.09 18.03
C PRO A 257 4.12 -2.23 18.20
N TYR A 258 5.04 -2.13 19.18
CA TYR A 258 6.14 -3.07 19.35
C TYR A 258 5.76 -4.37 20.07
N SER A 259 4.67 -4.38 20.82
CA SER A 259 4.20 -5.56 21.55
C SER A 259 2.74 -5.44 21.92
N GLY A 260 2.07 -6.57 22.16
CA GLY A 260 0.66 -6.62 22.51
C GLY A 260 -0.25 -6.96 21.34
N THR A 261 -1.42 -6.37 21.29
CA THR A 261 -2.45 -6.66 20.27
C THR A 261 -2.61 -5.50 19.28
N LEU A 262 -2.57 -5.81 17.99
CA LEU A 262 -2.80 -4.86 16.88
C LEU A 262 -4.06 -5.26 16.13
N TYR A 263 -4.96 -4.31 15.90
CA TYR A 263 -6.22 -4.51 15.18
C TYR A 263 -6.36 -3.58 13.98
N ASP A 264 -6.92 -4.11 12.89
CA ASP A 264 -7.39 -3.34 11.74
C ASP A 264 -8.80 -3.79 11.36
N PRO A 265 -9.84 -2.94 11.55
CA PRO A 265 -11.24 -3.28 11.26
C PRO A 265 -11.58 -3.35 9.76
N CYS A 266 -10.66 -3.01 8.88
CA CYS A 266 -10.82 -2.99 7.42
C CYS A 266 -9.48 -3.30 6.74
N CYS A 267 -8.91 -4.46 7.10
CA CYS A 267 -7.49 -4.75 6.91
C CYS A 267 -7.03 -4.90 5.46
N GLY A 268 -7.96 -4.93 4.51
CA GLY A 268 -7.62 -5.10 3.11
C GLY A 268 -6.79 -6.37 2.90
N SER A 269 -5.70 -6.25 2.15
CA SER A 269 -4.73 -7.34 1.91
C SER A 269 -3.74 -7.58 3.07
N GLY A 270 -3.94 -6.97 4.23
CA GLY A 270 -3.07 -7.12 5.40
C GLY A 270 -1.80 -6.24 5.38
N GLY A 271 -1.73 -5.25 4.52
CA GLY A 271 -0.54 -4.41 4.34
C GLY A 271 -0.09 -3.69 5.61
N MET A 272 -1.02 -3.20 6.43
CA MET A 272 -0.71 -2.56 7.73
C MET A 272 -0.02 -3.53 8.70
N PHE A 273 -0.48 -4.77 8.75
CA PHE A 273 0.10 -5.79 9.61
C PHE A 273 1.53 -6.15 9.22
N ILE A 274 1.79 -6.30 7.92
CA ILE A 274 3.11 -6.64 7.38
C ILE A 274 4.13 -5.58 7.78
N GLN A 275 3.82 -4.30 7.57
CA GLN A 275 4.69 -3.19 7.91
C GLN A 275 4.96 -3.10 9.41
N SER A 276 3.91 -3.31 10.22
CA SER A 276 4.03 -3.33 11.67
C SER A 276 4.90 -4.49 12.14
N ALA A 277 4.72 -5.68 11.56
CA ALA A 277 5.54 -6.85 11.84
C ALA A 277 7.02 -6.63 11.48
N GLU A 278 7.30 -6.00 10.32
CA GLU A 278 8.67 -5.63 9.93
C GLU A 278 9.30 -4.64 10.92
N LEU A 279 8.53 -3.65 11.38
CA LEU A 279 9.01 -2.70 12.39
C LEU A 279 9.32 -3.41 13.72
N VAL A 280 8.42 -4.29 14.19
CA VAL A 280 8.63 -5.10 15.40
C VAL A 280 9.89 -5.95 15.26
N LYS A 281 10.05 -6.68 14.16
CA LYS A 281 11.22 -7.50 13.86
C LYS A 281 12.52 -6.69 13.88
N SER A 282 12.49 -5.48 13.33
CA SER A 282 13.67 -4.60 13.30
C SER A 282 14.09 -4.09 14.68
N LYS A 283 13.15 -4.00 15.63
CA LYS A 283 13.37 -3.47 16.99
C LYS A 283 13.59 -4.56 18.03
N GLN A 284 12.83 -5.65 17.94
CA GLN A 284 12.79 -6.72 18.95
C GLN A 284 13.43 -8.03 18.47
N GLY A 285 13.71 -8.18 17.18
CA GLY A 285 14.29 -9.38 16.59
C GLY A 285 13.34 -10.55 16.38
N THR A 286 12.13 -10.53 16.95
CA THR A 286 11.10 -11.57 16.83
C THR A 286 9.73 -10.98 16.53
N LEU A 287 8.86 -11.77 15.89
CA LEU A 287 7.46 -11.41 15.61
C LEU A 287 6.50 -11.81 16.72
N ASP A 288 6.94 -12.63 17.67
CA ASP A 288 6.08 -13.21 18.72
C ASP A 288 5.56 -12.18 19.74
N ALA A 289 6.13 -10.97 19.71
CA ALA A 289 5.72 -9.89 20.61
C ALA A 289 4.36 -9.26 20.25
N ILE A 290 3.85 -9.49 19.03
CA ILE A 290 2.62 -8.86 18.54
C ILE A 290 1.60 -9.90 18.08
N ASN A 291 0.34 -9.74 18.54
CA ASN A 291 -0.80 -10.53 18.10
C ASN A 291 -1.68 -9.70 17.16
N ILE A 292 -1.93 -10.21 15.98
CA ILE A 292 -2.62 -9.50 14.90
C ILE A 292 -4.07 -9.93 14.82
N TYR A 293 -4.96 -8.95 14.81
CA TYR A 293 -6.40 -9.09 14.64
C TYR A 293 -6.85 -8.23 13.48
N GLY A 294 -7.78 -8.72 12.68
CA GLY A 294 -8.29 -7.95 11.55
C GLY A 294 -9.66 -8.41 11.11
N GLN A 295 -10.30 -7.57 10.33
CA GLN A 295 -11.54 -7.91 9.67
C GLN A 295 -11.57 -7.31 8.27
N GLU A 296 -12.09 -8.06 7.30
CA GLU A 296 -12.26 -7.63 5.92
C GLU A 296 -13.63 -8.08 5.39
N LYS A 297 -14.31 -7.18 4.69
CA LYS A 297 -15.65 -7.43 4.17
C LYS A 297 -15.63 -8.18 2.85
N ASP A 298 -14.68 -7.86 1.96
CA ASP A 298 -14.60 -8.50 0.65
C ASP A 298 -13.97 -9.89 0.72
N ALA A 299 -14.66 -10.88 0.17
CA ALA A 299 -14.24 -12.28 0.23
C ALA A 299 -12.88 -12.55 -0.43
N ALA A 300 -12.59 -11.88 -1.55
CA ALA A 300 -11.35 -12.11 -2.28
C ALA A 300 -10.18 -11.46 -1.56
N THR A 301 -10.38 -10.24 -1.04
CA THR A 301 -9.41 -9.48 -0.28
C THR A 301 -9.09 -10.14 1.06
N TYR A 302 -10.11 -10.69 1.75
CA TYR A 302 -9.94 -11.49 2.96
C TYR A 302 -9.04 -12.72 2.71
N ARG A 303 -9.30 -13.49 1.64
CA ARG A 303 -8.45 -14.63 1.27
C ARG A 303 -7.03 -14.20 0.96
N LEU A 304 -6.89 -13.08 0.25
CA LEU A 304 -5.60 -12.47 -0.07
C LEU A 304 -4.82 -12.09 1.20
N ALA A 305 -5.47 -11.48 2.18
CA ALA A 305 -4.87 -11.14 3.47
C ALA A 305 -4.35 -12.39 4.20
N LYS A 306 -5.15 -13.44 4.30
CA LYS A 306 -4.74 -14.71 4.92
C LYS A 306 -3.51 -15.30 4.22
N MET A 307 -3.52 -15.41 2.90
CA MET A 307 -2.37 -15.91 2.13
C MET A 307 -1.12 -15.04 2.35
N ASN A 308 -1.29 -13.73 2.34
CA ASN A 308 -0.20 -12.77 2.46
C ASN A 308 0.49 -12.84 3.83
N LEU A 309 -0.29 -12.96 4.90
CA LEU A 309 0.22 -13.08 6.27
C LEU A 309 0.88 -14.45 6.50
N ALA A 310 0.23 -15.51 6.05
CA ALA A 310 0.73 -16.88 6.18
C ALA A 310 2.10 -17.07 5.51
N LEU A 311 2.28 -16.56 4.27
CA LEU A 311 3.56 -16.63 3.56
C LEU A 311 4.70 -15.90 4.28
N ARG A 312 4.39 -14.93 5.14
CA ARG A 312 5.39 -14.23 5.96
C ARG A 312 5.56 -14.80 7.36
N GLY A 313 4.84 -15.87 7.68
CA GLY A 313 4.85 -16.48 9.02
C GLY A 313 4.28 -15.57 10.09
N ILE A 314 3.35 -14.69 9.71
CA ILE A 314 2.68 -13.77 10.63
C ILE A 314 1.40 -14.44 11.12
N SER A 315 1.38 -14.85 12.40
CA SER A 315 0.19 -15.37 13.06
C SER A 315 -0.90 -14.30 13.14
N HIS A 316 -2.15 -14.67 12.85
CA HIS A 316 -3.23 -13.70 12.68
C HIS A 316 -4.60 -14.26 13.04
N HIS A 317 -5.49 -13.37 13.48
CA HIS A 317 -6.90 -13.63 13.79
C HIS A 317 -7.78 -12.70 12.93
N LEU A 318 -8.12 -13.13 11.71
CA LEU A 318 -8.96 -12.33 10.81
C LEU A 318 -10.46 -12.69 10.90
N GLY A 319 -10.84 -13.51 11.90
CA GLY A 319 -12.17 -14.10 12.01
C GLY A 319 -12.34 -15.34 11.11
N ASP A 320 -13.45 -16.03 11.29
CA ASP A 320 -13.74 -17.28 10.58
C ASP A 320 -14.27 -17.05 9.16
N THR A 321 -14.74 -15.83 8.89
CA THR A 321 -15.33 -15.44 7.60
C THR A 321 -15.03 -13.98 7.28
N HIS A 322 -15.22 -13.62 6.02
CA HIS A 322 -15.25 -12.22 5.60
C HIS A 322 -16.60 -11.61 5.95
N ASP A 323 -16.62 -10.44 6.59
CA ASP A 323 -17.85 -9.71 6.90
C ASP A 323 -17.58 -8.23 7.24
N SER A 324 -18.66 -7.44 7.25
CA SER A 324 -18.61 -6.02 7.58
C SER A 324 -18.45 -5.78 9.09
N SER A 325 -17.43 -5.03 9.48
CA SER A 325 -17.17 -4.62 10.87
C SER A 325 -18.31 -3.80 11.49
N PHE A 326 -19.19 -3.23 10.67
CA PHE A 326 -20.37 -2.52 11.18
C PHE A 326 -21.52 -3.47 11.52
N THR A 327 -21.87 -4.37 10.60
CA THR A 327 -23.07 -5.20 10.71
C THR A 327 -22.82 -6.53 11.39
N HIS A 328 -21.61 -7.03 11.34
CA HIS A 328 -21.21 -8.28 11.99
C HIS A 328 -19.76 -8.16 12.49
N ASP A 329 -19.59 -7.55 13.64
CA ASP A 329 -18.30 -7.37 14.30
C ASP A 329 -17.80 -8.72 14.83
N LEU A 330 -16.80 -9.30 14.15
CA LEU A 330 -16.22 -10.60 14.48
C LEU A 330 -15.33 -10.54 15.73
N HIS A 331 -14.94 -9.34 16.17
CA HIS A 331 -14.10 -9.11 17.35
C HIS A 331 -14.85 -8.39 18.48
N LYS A 332 -16.19 -8.46 18.48
CA LYS A 332 -17.04 -7.81 19.46
C LYS A 332 -16.63 -8.12 20.89
N GLY A 333 -16.42 -7.05 21.67
CA GLY A 333 -16.03 -7.16 23.10
C GLY A 333 -14.54 -7.35 23.33
N LEU A 334 -13.72 -7.45 22.29
CA LEU A 334 -12.27 -7.43 22.40
C LEU A 334 -11.74 -5.99 22.42
N TYR A 335 -10.65 -5.81 23.18
CA TYR A 335 -9.94 -4.53 23.29
C TYR A 335 -8.49 -4.71 22.88
N PHE A 336 -7.99 -3.75 22.09
CA PHE A 336 -6.65 -3.82 21.49
C PHE A 336 -5.74 -2.72 22.00
N ASP A 337 -4.46 -3.06 22.17
CA ASP A 337 -3.42 -2.11 22.58
C ASP A 337 -3.20 -1.06 21.49
N TYR A 338 -3.21 -1.50 20.21
CA TYR A 338 -3.02 -0.65 19.05
C TYR A 338 -4.09 -0.93 17.99
N ILE A 339 -4.54 0.13 17.33
CA ILE A 339 -5.38 0.02 16.13
C ILE A 339 -4.74 0.85 15.02
N MET A 340 -4.54 0.22 13.85
CA MET A 340 -4.08 0.89 12.63
C MET A 340 -5.10 0.62 11.53
N ALA A 341 -5.60 1.69 10.87
CA ALA A 341 -6.62 1.50 9.85
C ALA A 341 -6.53 2.53 8.72
N ASN A 342 -6.89 2.08 7.52
CA ASN A 342 -7.21 2.96 6.40
C ASN A 342 -8.63 2.66 5.92
N PRO A 343 -9.66 3.14 6.62
CA PRO A 343 -11.05 2.85 6.28
C PRO A 343 -11.44 3.43 4.91
N PRO A 344 -12.43 2.82 4.22
CA PRO A 344 -13.00 3.42 3.01
C PRO A 344 -13.51 4.83 3.27
N PHE A 345 -12.97 5.82 2.52
CA PHE A 345 -13.30 7.24 2.72
C PHE A 345 -14.72 7.55 2.27
N ASN A 346 -15.49 8.23 3.13
CA ASN A 346 -16.84 8.67 2.83
C ASN A 346 -17.78 7.53 2.40
N LEU A 347 -17.61 6.35 2.98
CA LEU A 347 -18.40 5.16 2.66
C LEU A 347 -19.90 5.45 2.88
N LYS A 348 -20.71 5.14 1.86
CA LYS A 348 -22.16 5.19 1.88
C LYS A 348 -22.75 3.79 1.95
N GLY A 349 -24.02 3.68 2.33
CA GLY A 349 -24.72 2.40 2.33
C GLY A 349 -24.22 1.39 3.35
N TYR A 350 -23.49 1.84 4.38
CA TYR A 350 -23.01 1.00 5.48
C TYR A 350 -24.09 0.76 6.55
N PHE A 351 -25.06 1.68 6.62
CA PHE A 351 -26.03 1.77 7.69
C PHE A 351 -27.21 0.83 7.50
N ASN A 352 -27.69 0.25 8.57
CA ASN A 352 -28.96 -0.48 8.64
C ASN A 352 -29.65 -0.21 10.00
N ASP A 353 -30.90 -0.65 10.15
CA ASP A 353 -31.70 -0.37 11.35
C ASP A 353 -31.08 -0.90 12.65
N ASN A 354 -30.31 -1.98 12.60
CA ASN A 354 -29.64 -2.55 13.79
C ASN A 354 -28.56 -1.62 14.33
N LEU A 355 -28.02 -0.73 13.48
CA LEU A 355 -26.99 0.22 13.88
C LEU A 355 -27.53 1.47 14.59
N LYS A 356 -28.85 1.72 14.58
CA LYS A 356 -29.45 2.90 15.24
C LYS A 356 -29.11 2.98 16.73
N ASN A 357 -29.14 1.83 17.41
CA ASN A 357 -28.92 1.74 18.85
C ASN A 357 -27.69 0.89 19.19
N ASP A 358 -26.69 0.88 18.34
CA ASP A 358 -25.48 0.10 18.56
C ASP A 358 -24.69 0.65 19.76
N ALA A 359 -24.20 -0.25 20.60
CA ALA A 359 -23.49 0.10 21.84
C ALA A 359 -22.20 0.90 21.59
N ARG A 360 -21.61 0.78 20.38
CA ARG A 360 -20.37 1.48 20.01
C ARG A 360 -20.49 3.00 20.02
N TRP A 361 -21.69 3.54 19.85
CA TRP A 361 -21.94 4.99 19.86
C TRP A 361 -22.89 5.49 20.94
N ALA A 362 -23.24 4.62 21.90
CA ALA A 362 -24.15 4.98 22.99
C ALA A 362 -23.71 6.22 23.78
N ASP A 363 -22.40 6.39 24.01
CA ASP A 363 -21.83 7.54 24.72
C ASP A 363 -21.69 8.79 23.83
N TYR A 364 -21.93 8.70 22.54
CA TYR A 364 -21.68 9.80 21.59
C TYR A 364 -22.97 10.25 20.88
N ALA A 365 -23.31 9.63 19.82
CA ALA A 365 -24.57 9.70 19.09
C ALA A 365 -24.44 8.79 17.87
N THR A 366 -25.54 8.38 17.28
CA THR A 366 -25.55 7.58 16.05
C THR A 366 -24.92 8.37 14.91
N PRO A 367 -23.89 7.81 14.24
CA PRO A 367 -23.26 8.46 13.10
C PRO A 367 -24.23 8.62 11.92
N PRO A 368 -24.01 9.62 11.04
CA PRO A 368 -24.87 9.85 9.87
C PRO A 368 -24.93 8.64 8.93
N GLU A 369 -26.13 8.28 8.47
CA GLU A 369 -26.33 7.19 7.51
C GLU A 369 -25.62 7.45 6.15
N SER A 370 -25.44 8.72 5.81
CA SER A 370 -24.88 9.16 4.53
C SER A 370 -23.36 9.02 4.43
N ASN A 371 -22.65 8.87 5.58
CA ASN A 371 -21.18 8.89 5.61
C ASN A 371 -20.63 8.16 6.84
N ALA A 372 -19.83 7.11 6.63
CA ALA A 372 -19.30 6.25 7.68
C ALA A 372 -18.07 6.81 8.43
N ASN A 373 -17.51 7.98 8.07
CA ASN A 373 -16.26 8.45 8.67
C ASN A 373 -16.31 8.44 10.21
N TYR A 374 -17.39 8.94 10.81
CA TYR A 374 -17.54 8.94 12.27
C TYR A 374 -17.98 7.59 12.84
N ALA A 375 -18.62 6.74 12.05
CA ALA A 375 -18.85 5.35 12.45
C ALA A 375 -17.54 4.58 12.61
N TRP A 376 -16.56 4.79 11.70
CA TRP A 376 -15.21 4.24 11.84
C TRP A 376 -14.49 4.78 13.07
N ILE A 377 -14.55 6.09 13.34
CA ILE A 377 -13.95 6.67 14.55
C ILE A 377 -14.51 6.01 15.82
N LEU A 378 -15.83 5.87 15.92
CA LEU A 378 -16.47 5.30 17.10
C LEU A 378 -16.26 3.79 17.21
N HIS A 379 -16.22 3.06 16.09
CA HIS A 379 -15.85 1.65 16.07
C HIS A 379 -14.41 1.45 16.58
N ILE A 380 -13.46 2.21 16.05
CA ILE A 380 -12.06 2.18 16.52
C ILE A 380 -11.99 2.51 18.01
N LEU A 381 -12.65 3.57 18.46
CA LEU A 381 -12.64 3.97 19.86
C LEU A 381 -13.22 2.90 20.80
N SER A 382 -14.29 2.21 20.37
CA SER A 382 -14.94 1.14 21.16
C SER A 382 -14.07 -0.10 21.33
N HIS A 383 -13.10 -0.31 20.45
CA HIS A 383 -12.15 -1.43 20.51
C HIS A 383 -10.79 -1.05 21.10
N LEU A 384 -10.54 0.23 21.41
CA LEU A 384 -9.32 0.63 22.08
C LEU A 384 -9.31 0.19 23.54
N LYS A 385 -8.22 -0.45 23.95
CA LYS A 385 -8.01 -0.90 25.32
C LYS A 385 -8.14 0.27 26.30
N PRO A 386 -9.07 0.20 27.26
CA PRO A 386 -9.26 1.26 28.23
C PRO A 386 -7.95 1.64 28.94
N LYS A 387 -7.72 2.92 29.14
CA LYS A 387 -6.56 3.51 29.86
C LYS A 387 -5.19 3.38 29.19
N SER A 388 -5.06 2.67 28.05
CA SER A 388 -3.74 2.53 27.42
C SER A 388 -3.77 2.49 25.89
N GLY A 389 -4.88 2.10 25.26
CA GLY A 389 -4.97 1.89 23.82
C GLY A 389 -4.70 3.16 22.99
N VAL A 390 -4.00 2.99 21.87
CA VAL A 390 -3.67 4.06 20.93
C VAL A 390 -4.06 3.63 19.52
N ALA A 391 -4.69 4.53 18.74
CA ALA A 391 -5.03 4.29 17.35
C ALA A 391 -4.39 5.33 16.43
N GLY A 392 -3.90 4.87 15.27
CA GLY A 392 -3.49 5.70 14.15
C GLY A 392 -4.27 5.29 12.89
N PHE A 393 -5.10 6.18 12.33
CA PHE A 393 -5.94 5.84 11.19
C PHE A 393 -6.16 7.03 10.25
N LEU A 394 -6.54 6.73 9.04
CA LEU A 394 -6.70 7.71 7.97
C LEU A 394 -8.16 8.06 7.72
N LEU A 395 -8.44 9.33 7.47
CA LEU A 395 -9.75 9.80 6.99
C LEU A 395 -9.56 10.91 5.96
N ALA A 396 -10.57 11.10 5.12
CA ALA A 396 -10.65 12.25 4.23
C ALA A 396 -10.75 13.55 5.04
N ASN A 397 -10.15 14.63 4.52
CA ASN A 397 -10.10 15.93 5.21
C ASN A 397 -11.50 16.50 5.56
N GLY A 398 -12.56 16.09 4.87
CA GLY A 398 -13.94 16.46 5.20
C GLY A 398 -14.32 16.14 6.64
N ALA A 399 -13.83 15.04 7.20
CA ALA A 399 -14.10 14.65 8.59
C ALA A 399 -13.62 15.66 9.65
N LEU A 400 -12.67 16.55 9.30
CA LEU A 400 -12.12 17.54 10.24
C LEU A 400 -13.12 18.65 10.62
N ASN A 401 -14.10 18.93 9.77
CA ASN A 401 -14.99 20.09 9.98
C ASN A 401 -16.40 19.89 9.41
N ASP A 402 -16.84 18.66 9.23
CA ASP A 402 -18.19 18.32 8.78
C ASP A 402 -19.24 18.82 9.81
N SER A 403 -20.27 19.53 9.32
CA SER A 403 -21.34 20.09 10.15
C SER A 403 -22.24 19.01 10.75
N ASP A 404 -22.54 17.96 9.99
CA ASP A 404 -23.51 16.93 10.38
C ASP A 404 -22.98 16.07 11.54
N THR A 405 -21.67 16.04 11.70
CA THR A 405 -20.96 15.26 12.73
C THR A 405 -20.41 16.12 13.86
N LEU A 406 -20.71 17.43 13.88
CA LEU A 406 -20.21 18.37 14.88
C LEU A 406 -20.46 17.89 16.32
N HIS A 407 -21.65 17.38 16.60
CA HIS A 407 -22.06 16.93 17.94
C HIS A 407 -21.22 15.74 18.44
N ILE A 408 -20.86 14.79 17.55
CA ILE A 408 -19.98 13.66 17.88
C ILE A 408 -18.55 14.17 18.05
N ARG A 409 -18.06 15.01 17.12
CA ARG A 409 -16.72 15.59 17.15
C ARG A 409 -16.47 16.40 18.42
N LYS A 410 -17.44 17.25 18.79
CA LYS A 410 -17.41 18.00 20.04
C LYS A 410 -17.19 17.08 21.24
N LYS A 411 -17.99 16.03 21.36
CA LYS A 411 -17.93 15.09 22.48
C LYS A 411 -16.62 14.28 22.50
N LEU A 412 -16.07 13.91 21.33
CA LEU A 412 -14.75 13.28 21.24
C LEU A 412 -13.63 14.18 21.76
N ILE A 413 -13.70 15.47 21.46
CA ILE A 413 -12.75 16.50 21.90
C ILE A 413 -12.90 16.73 23.40
N GLU A 414 -14.12 16.95 23.89
CA GLU A 414 -14.41 17.17 25.31
C GLU A 414 -14.05 15.96 26.19
N ASN A 415 -14.20 14.74 25.67
CA ASN A 415 -13.76 13.51 26.32
C ASN A 415 -12.24 13.26 26.16
N ASP A 416 -11.52 14.19 25.57
CA ASP A 416 -10.06 14.19 25.41
C ASP A 416 -9.52 12.91 24.70
N LYS A 417 -10.22 12.44 23.65
CA LYS A 417 -9.86 11.21 22.93
C LYS A 417 -8.93 11.43 21.74
N ILE A 418 -8.88 12.65 21.20
CA ILE A 418 -8.04 13.00 20.06
C ILE A 418 -6.70 13.50 20.56
N GLU A 419 -5.60 12.89 20.13
CA GLU A 419 -4.24 13.22 20.55
C GLU A 419 -3.51 14.08 19.51
N ALA A 420 -3.56 13.68 18.22
CA ALA A 420 -2.95 14.45 17.14
C ALA A 420 -3.72 14.35 15.83
N ILE A 421 -3.63 15.40 15.02
CA ILE A 421 -4.18 15.50 13.66
C ILE A 421 -3.06 15.94 12.72
N ILE A 422 -2.76 15.11 11.71
CA ILE A 422 -1.70 15.36 10.75
C ILE A 422 -2.31 15.41 9.34
N VAL A 423 -2.31 16.59 8.70
CA VAL A 423 -2.71 16.71 7.28
C VAL A 423 -1.56 16.25 6.42
N LEU A 424 -1.83 15.23 5.59
CA LEU A 424 -0.84 14.64 4.71
C LEU A 424 -0.79 15.35 3.34
N PRO A 425 0.31 15.21 2.59
CA PRO A 425 0.40 15.67 1.21
C PRO A 425 -0.72 15.10 0.33
N ARG A 426 -1.06 15.81 -0.74
CA ARG A 426 -1.95 15.28 -1.78
C ARG A 426 -1.21 14.27 -2.65
N GLU A 427 -1.96 13.49 -3.42
CA GLU A 427 -1.41 12.56 -4.43
C GLU A 427 -0.54 11.42 -3.82
N LEU A 428 -0.71 11.10 -2.52
CA LEU A 428 -0.04 9.96 -1.88
C LEU A 428 -0.62 8.62 -2.33
N PHE A 429 -1.92 8.57 -2.62
CA PHE A 429 -2.60 7.35 -3.07
C PHE A 429 -2.59 7.22 -4.59
N ILE A 430 -2.40 5.97 -5.09
CA ILE A 430 -2.35 5.70 -6.54
C ILE A 430 -3.72 5.91 -7.20
N THR A 431 -4.80 5.59 -6.47
CA THR A 431 -6.17 5.51 -7.00
C THR A 431 -6.98 6.78 -6.80
N THR A 432 -6.57 7.69 -5.93
CA THR A 432 -7.32 8.90 -5.59
C THR A 432 -6.41 10.09 -5.31
N ASP A 433 -6.89 11.30 -5.66
CA ASP A 433 -6.26 12.59 -5.33
C ASP A 433 -6.87 13.21 -4.06
N ILE A 434 -7.65 12.44 -3.29
CA ILE A 434 -8.30 12.92 -2.06
C ILE A 434 -7.23 13.33 -1.04
N SER A 435 -7.39 14.51 -0.47
CA SER A 435 -6.57 14.95 0.67
C SER A 435 -6.95 14.16 1.92
N VAL A 436 -5.95 13.56 2.54
CA VAL A 436 -6.11 12.63 3.66
C VAL A 436 -5.43 13.17 4.90
N THR A 437 -6.03 12.87 6.03
CA THR A 437 -5.53 13.24 7.36
C THR A 437 -5.30 11.99 8.19
N LEU A 438 -4.15 11.91 8.84
CA LEU A 438 -3.85 10.92 9.85
C LEU A 438 -4.37 11.43 11.21
N TRP A 439 -5.20 10.63 11.83
CA TRP A 439 -5.73 10.83 13.17
C TRP A 439 -5.00 9.92 14.16
N ILE A 440 -4.55 10.50 15.26
CA ILE A 440 -4.06 9.74 16.42
C ILE A 440 -5.06 9.92 17.55
N MET A 441 -5.59 8.81 18.05
CA MET A 441 -6.47 8.77 19.22
C MET A 441 -5.81 7.97 20.33
N SER A 442 -6.04 8.38 21.58
CA SER A 442 -5.47 7.71 22.76
C SER A 442 -6.48 7.63 23.88
N GLN A 443 -6.49 6.51 24.58
CA GLN A 443 -7.25 6.31 25.82
C GLN A 443 -6.54 6.89 27.05
N ASN A 444 -5.24 7.25 26.92
CA ASN A 444 -4.47 7.85 28.01
C ASN A 444 -3.64 9.04 27.55
N LYS A 445 -4.07 10.24 27.92
CA LYS A 445 -3.30 11.47 27.74
C LYS A 445 -2.69 12.01 29.04
N LYS A 446 -2.99 11.38 30.19
CA LYS A 446 -2.45 11.79 31.50
C LYS A 446 -0.97 11.51 31.68
N GLY A 447 -0.35 10.86 30.70
CA GLY A 447 1.06 10.53 30.77
C GLY A 447 1.34 9.20 31.47
N GLY A 448 2.60 9.05 31.89
CA GLY A 448 3.08 7.81 32.49
C GLY A 448 4.00 7.02 31.56
N LYS A 449 4.31 5.77 31.92
CA LYS A 449 5.21 4.92 31.15
C LYS A 449 4.48 4.26 29.98
N SER A 450 5.06 4.37 28.78
CA SER A 450 4.61 3.69 27.56
C SER A 450 5.81 3.01 26.91
N GLY A 451 5.87 1.68 26.97
CA GLY A 451 7.08 0.94 26.60
C GLY A 451 8.29 1.41 27.42
N GLU A 452 9.34 1.84 26.74
CA GLU A 452 10.53 2.42 27.37
C GLU A 452 10.44 3.94 27.60
N ARG A 453 9.44 4.61 27.03
CA ARG A 453 9.30 6.07 27.12
C ARG A 453 8.47 6.49 28.33
N LEU A 454 8.87 7.61 28.92
CA LEU A 454 8.06 8.34 29.90
C LEU A 454 7.34 9.48 29.14
N LEU A 455 6.02 9.52 29.28
CA LEU A 455 5.17 10.52 28.62
C LEU A 455 4.71 11.58 29.62
N ARG A 456 4.67 12.84 29.19
CA ARG A 456 4.07 13.93 29.99
C ARG A 456 2.54 13.84 30.01
N ASP A 457 1.92 14.59 30.91
CA ASP A 457 0.49 14.87 30.84
C ASP A 457 0.20 15.77 29.62
N ARG A 458 -0.70 15.31 28.76
CA ARG A 458 -1.17 15.99 27.54
C ARG A 458 -2.69 16.19 27.56
N SER A 459 -3.29 16.02 28.76
CA SER A 459 -4.72 16.22 28.92
C SER A 459 -5.13 17.61 28.50
N GLY A 460 -6.21 17.70 27.74
CA GLY A 460 -6.72 18.98 27.26
C GLY A 460 -5.92 19.64 26.13
N GLU A 461 -5.03 18.91 25.45
CA GLU A 461 -4.25 19.41 24.32
C GLU A 461 -4.44 18.51 23.09
N ILE A 462 -4.39 19.09 21.89
CA ILE A 462 -4.30 18.37 20.61
C ILE A 462 -3.12 18.92 19.82
N LEU A 463 -2.27 18.02 19.30
CA LEU A 463 -1.19 18.39 18.40
C LEU A 463 -1.69 18.45 16.95
N PHE A 464 -1.54 19.58 16.30
CA PHE A 464 -1.80 19.76 14.87
C PHE A 464 -0.50 19.80 14.09
N ILE A 465 -0.39 19.02 13.01
CA ILE A 465 0.77 18.98 12.10
C ILE A 465 0.28 19.19 10.66
N ASP A 466 0.96 20.07 9.93
CA ASP A 466 0.73 20.30 8.51
C ASP A 466 1.90 19.75 7.70
N ALA A 467 1.74 18.54 7.19
CA ALA A 467 2.78 17.87 6.41
C ALA A 467 2.66 18.11 4.89
N ARG A 468 1.77 19.00 4.43
CA ARG A 468 1.53 19.25 2.99
C ARG A 468 2.76 19.77 2.25
N THR A 469 3.67 20.44 2.94
CA THR A 469 4.90 21.01 2.37
C THR A 469 5.98 19.95 2.06
N PHE A 470 5.83 18.73 2.55
CA PHE A 470 6.79 17.63 2.28
C PHE A 470 6.73 17.09 0.84
N THR A 471 5.91 17.68 -0.03
CA THR A 471 5.77 17.31 -1.45
C THR A 471 6.91 17.73 -2.35
N GLN A 472 7.83 18.58 -1.91
CA GLN A 472 8.88 19.19 -2.77
C GLN A 472 9.85 18.21 -3.43
N ASN A 473 9.80 16.93 -3.06
CA ASN A 473 10.65 15.86 -3.58
C ASN A 473 9.84 14.67 -4.15
N ALA A 474 8.72 14.96 -4.82
CA ALA A 474 7.92 13.93 -5.47
C ALA A 474 8.74 13.14 -6.50
N ILE A 475 8.65 11.81 -6.44
CA ILE A 475 9.15 10.94 -7.50
C ILE A 475 8.06 10.89 -8.57
N LYS A 476 8.37 11.34 -9.80
CA LYS A 476 7.46 11.18 -10.93
C LYS A 476 7.43 9.68 -11.29
N GLY A 477 6.31 9.01 -11.01
CA GLY A 477 6.05 7.65 -11.50
C GLY A 477 5.56 7.69 -12.95
N GLU A 478 5.69 6.59 -13.67
CA GLU A 478 5.17 6.45 -15.03
C GLU A 478 3.64 6.72 -15.06
N GLY A 479 3.24 7.81 -15.70
CA GLY A 479 1.87 8.14 -16.10
C GLY A 479 1.02 8.97 -15.12
N LYS A 480 1.30 9.03 -13.81
CA LYS A 480 0.66 9.97 -12.86
C LYS A 480 1.69 10.52 -11.88
N LYS A 481 1.50 11.78 -11.45
CA LYS A 481 2.30 12.33 -10.35
C LYS A 481 1.98 11.52 -9.08
N LYS A 482 2.99 10.88 -8.52
CA LYS A 482 2.91 10.20 -7.22
C LYS A 482 3.85 10.90 -6.26
N VAL A 483 3.31 11.32 -5.13
CA VAL A 483 4.08 11.85 -4.00
C VAL A 483 4.41 10.68 -3.09
N LEU A 484 5.64 10.62 -2.60
CA LEU A 484 6.08 9.65 -1.60
C LEU A 484 6.72 10.43 -0.44
N LEU A 485 6.42 9.98 0.78
CA LEU A 485 7.16 10.43 1.96
C LEU A 485 8.49 9.68 2.04
N LYS A 486 9.60 10.42 2.12
CA LYS A 486 10.92 9.80 2.32
C LYS A 486 11.08 9.34 3.78
N GLY A 487 11.91 8.35 4.02
CA GLY A 487 12.19 7.85 5.37
C GLY A 487 12.59 8.94 6.36
N GLU A 488 13.41 9.92 5.93
CA GLU A 488 13.79 11.09 6.75
C GLU A 488 12.58 11.96 7.12
N GLN A 489 11.63 12.14 6.21
CA GLN A 489 10.40 12.92 6.45
C GLN A 489 9.47 12.20 7.42
N ILE A 490 9.34 10.87 7.27
CA ILE A 490 8.56 10.01 8.18
C ILE A 490 9.14 10.10 9.58
N THR A 491 10.46 9.90 9.72
CA THR A 491 11.17 10.01 11.01
C THR A 491 11.03 11.43 11.61
N HIS A 492 11.09 12.47 10.78
CA HIS A 492 10.91 13.84 11.26
C HIS A 492 9.50 14.07 11.82
N LEU A 493 8.45 13.63 11.13
CA LEU A 493 7.06 13.74 11.60
C LEU A 493 6.84 12.93 12.90
N ALA A 494 7.34 11.69 12.96
CA ALA A 494 7.27 10.88 14.16
C ALA A 494 8.01 11.55 15.35
N ASN A 495 9.18 12.13 15.11
CA ASN A 495 9.95 12.86 16.12
C ASN A 495 9.23 14.11 16.64
N ILE A 496 8.50 14.85 15.79
CA ILE A 496 7.65 15.98 16.26
C ILE A 496 6.63 15.45 17.28
N TYR A 497 5.94 14.36 16.95
CA TYR A 497 4.94 13.75 17.84
C TYR A 497 5.57 13.22 19.14
N HIS A 498 6.65 12.44 19.05
CA HIS A 498 7.32 11.89 20.22
C HIS A 498 7.94 12.94 21.14
N LYS A 499 8.50 14.01 20.55
CA LYS A 499 9.03 15.13 21.33
C LYS A 499 7.91 15.90 22.05
N TRP A 500 6.75 16.08 21.41
CA TRP A 500 5.58 16.66 22.08
C TRP A 500 5.12 15.84 23.29
N GLN A 501 5.24 14.53 23.22
CA GLN A 501 4.89 13.63 24.33
C GLN A 501 5.93 13.60 25.45
N SER A 502 7.14 14.10 25.23
CA SER A 502 8.26 14.02 26.16
C SER A 502 8.05 14.89 27.41
N PRO A 503 8.44 14.42 28.63
CA PRO A 503 8.37 15.22 29.87
C PRO A 503 9.16 16.52 29.81
N GLN A 504 10.17 16.62 28.94
CA GLN A 504 10.99 17.83 28.77
C GLN A 504 10.33 18.90 27.90
N THR A 505 9.15 18.63 27.33
CA THR A 505 8.46 19.55 26.43
C THR A 505 7.36 20.33 27.19
N ASP A 506 7.37 21.64 27.07
CA ASP A 506 6.23 22.48 27.43
C ASP A 506 5.21 22.47 26.29
N GLY A 507 4.05 21.82 26.54
CA GLY A 507 3.00 21.69 25.52
C GLY A 507 2.40 23.06 25.13
N ALA A 508 2.35 24.02 26.02
CA ALA A 508 1.73 25.32 25.75
C ALA A 508 2.52 26.12 24.71
N SER A 509 3.84 25.98 24.68
CA SER A 509 4.74 26.66 23.74
C SER A 509 5.20 25.79 22.58
N TYR A 510 4.72 24.53 22.49
CA TYR A 510 5.17 23.58 21.46
C TYR A 510 4.56 23.89 20.11
N GLY A 511 5.33 24.58 19.27
CA GLY A 511 4.91 24.93 17.93
C GLY A 511 6.07 25.45 17.07
N VAL A 512 5.94 25.24 15.78
CA VAL A 512 6.77 25.84 14.73
C VAL A 512 5.82 26.38 13.66
N PRO A 513 5.89 27.67 13.34
CA PRO A 513 5.07 28.26 12.29
C PRO A 513 5.14 27.44 10.98
N GLU A 514 4.04 27.41 10.24
CA GLU A 514 3.86 26.67 8.99
C GLU A 514 3.97 25.14 9.11
N LEU A 515 4.28 24.57 10.29
CA LEU A 515 4.52 23.12 10.42
C LEU A 515 3.66 22.45 11.50
N TYR A 516 3.74 22.87 12.76
CA TYR A 516 2.96 22.24 13.84
C TYR A 516 2.70 23.17 15.01
N ARG A 517 1.63 22.87 15.76
CA ARG A 517 1.30 23.55 17.01
C ARG A 517 0.49 22.66 17.94
N SER A 518 0.82 22.66 19.22
CA SER A 518 -0.01 22.11 20.30
C SER A 518 -1.06 23.15 20.70
N VAL A 519 -2.33 22.72 20.80
CA VAL A 519 -3.47 23.62 21.00
C VAL A 519 -4.33 23.10 22.14
N LYS A 520 -4.73 23.98 23.05
CA LYS A 520 -5.63 23.67 24.16
C LYS A 520 -7.08 23.54 23.69
N LEU A 521 -7.86 22.71 24.39
CA LEU A 521 -9.27 22.45 24.03
C LEU A 521 -10.12 23.73 24.08
N ASP A 522 -9.81 24.69 24.95
CA ASP A 522 -10.53 25.98 25.02
C ASP A 522 -10.43 26.75 23.70
N GLU A 523 -9.23 26.81 23.09
CA GLU A 523 -9.06 27.43 21.77
C GLU A 523 -9.82 26.67 20.68
N ILE A 524 -9.85 25.32 20.76
CA ILE A 524 -10.58 24.49 19.81
C ILE A 524 -12.09 24.73 19.91
N ALA A 525 -12.61 24.86 21.12
CA ALA A 525 -14.00 25.20 21.38
C ALA A 525 -14.39 26.56 20.79
N LEU A 526 -13.55 27.59 20.97
CA LEU A 526 -13.75 28.91 20.37
C LEU A 526 -13.81 28.88 18.83
N LYS A 527 -13.17 27.91 18.19
CA LYS A 527 -13.20 27.71 16.74
C LYS A 527 -14.21 26.66 16.30
N ASN A 528 -15.30 26.51 17.05
CA ASN A 528 -16.42 25.60 16.79
C ASN A 528 -15.97 24.14 16.61
N TYR A 529 -15.06 23.69 17.46
CA TYR A 529 -14.52 22.32 17.47
C TYR A 529 -14.00 21.83 16.10
N ALA A 530 -13.55 22.74 15.24
CA ALA A 530 -12.93 22.38 13.98
C ALA A 530 -11.56 21.74 14.23
N LEU A 531 -11.21 20.67 13.50
CA LEU A 531 -9.91 19.98 13.62
C LEU A 531 -8.97 20.29 12.45
N THR A 532 -9.27 21.31 11.67
CA THR A 532 -8.46 21.71 10.50
C THR A 532 -7.18 22.43 10.96
N PRO A 533 -5.97 21.87 10.74
CA PRO A 533 -4.71 22.43 11.26
C PRO A 533 -4.44 23.88 10.86
N SER A 534 -4.82 24.29 9.64
CA SER A 534 -4.65 25.68 9.17
C SER A 534 -5.41 26.74 9.99
N LYS A 535 -6.33 26.34 10.89
CA LYS A 535 -6.98 27.25 11.82
C LYS A 535 -6.13 27.54 13.08
N TYR A 536 -5.09 26.76 13.31
CA TYR A 536 -4.31 26.78 14.55
C TYR A 536 -2.82 27.04 14.33
N ILE A 537 -2.27 26.53 13.22
CA ILE A 537 -0.86 26.73 12.87
C ILE A 537 -0.70 28.15 12.31
N GLU A 538 0.25 28.87 12.85
CA GLU A 538 0.56 30.22 12.39
C GLU A 538 1.27 30.17 11.03
N PHE A 539 0.84 31.00 10.10
CA PHE A 539 1.51 31.20 8.83
C PHE A 539 2.39 32.44 8.92
N ILE A 540 3.61 32.32 8.37
CA ILE A 540 4.52 33.45 8.26
C ILE A 540 4.04 34.29 7.07
N ASP A 541 3.68 35.54 7.35
CA ASP A 541 3.39 36.50 6.30
C ASP A 541 4.71 36.89 5.62
N LYS A 542 4.98 36.23 4.49
CA LYS A 542 6.19 36.44 3.69
C LYS A 542 6.18 37.80 2.99
N ASP A 543 5.01 38.46 2.92
CA ASP A 543 4.85 39.74 2.26
C ASP A 543 5.36 40.90 3.13
N LEU A 544 5.45 40.73 4.46
CA LEU A 544 5.99 41.72 5.38
C LEU A 544 7.47 42.08 5.13
N ASN A 545 8.23 41.21 4.48
CA ASN A 545 9.66 41.41 4.17
C ASN A 545 9.94 41.58 2.67
N ILE A 546 8.90 41.68 1.83
CA ILE A 546 9.08 41.90 0.41
C ILE A 546 9.13 43.38 0.10
N ASP A 547 10.23 43.84 -0.49
CA ASP A 547 10.28 45.12 -1.18
C ASP A 547 9.30 45.08 -2.35
N TYR A 548 8.08 45.58 -2.08
CA TYR A 548 6.96 45.53 -3.02
C TYR A 548 7.31 46.16 -4.39
N GLU A 549 8.06 47.28 -4.39
CA GLU A 549 8.47 47.92 -5.64
C GLU A 549 9.43 47.03 -6.47
N LYS A 550 10.37 46.41 -5.77
CA LYS A 550 11.34 45.53 -6.42
C LYS A 550 10.68 44.27 -6.98
N GLU A 551 9.77 43.69 -6.20
CA GLU A 551 9.04 42.47 -6.64
C GLU A 551 8.05 42.78 -7.78
N MET A 552 7.35 43.92 -7.73
CA MET A 552 6.49 44.34 -8.83
C MET A 552 7.27 44.61 -10.12
N LYS A 553 8.46 45.20 -10.01
CA LYS A 553 9.35 45.34 -11.21
C LYS A 553 9.78 43.99 -11.76
N ARG A 554 10.07 43.02 -10.88
CA ARG A 554 10.42 41.63 -11.29
C ARG A 554 9.25 40.97 -12.01
N ILE A 555 8.04 41.02 -11.42
CA ILE A 555 6.81 40.47 -11.99
C ILE A 555 6.50 41.14 -13.34
N GLN A 556 6.57 42.46 -13.43
CA GLN A 556 6.34 43.22 -14.65
C GLN A 556 7.29 42.80 -15.79
N LYS A 557 8.57 42.57 -15.46
CA LYS A 557 9.57 42.07 -16.42
C LYS A 557 9.21 40.68 -16.91
N GLN A 558 8.91 39.75 -16.01
CA GLN A 558 8.52 38.36 -16.36
C GLN A 558 7.23 38.35 -17.19
N MET A 559 6.23 39.14 -16.82
CA MET A 559 4.98 39.25 -17.57
C MET A 559 5.22 39.78 -19.00
N SER A 560 6.12 40.78 -19.14
CA SER A 560 6.50 41.29 -20.45
C SER A 560 7.21 40.25 -21.33
N GLU A 561 8.05 39.41 -20.75
CA GLU A 561 8.73 38.32 -21.44
C GLU A 561 7.71 37.24 -21.89
N ILE A 562 6.80 36.82 -21.00
CA ILE A 562 5.74 35.85 -21.31
C ILE A 562 4.80 36.38 -22.44
N LEU A 563 4.40 37.64 -22.37
CA LEU A 563 3.57 38.25 -23.42
C LEU A 563 4.27 38.30 -24.78
N LYS A 564 5.58 38.58 -24.80
CA LYS A 564 6.38 38.52 -26.05
C LYS A 564 6.46 37.10 -26.61
N GLU A 565 6.66 36.09 -25.75
CA GLU A 565 6.66 34.68 -26.15
C GLU A 565 5.27 34.24 -26.65
N GLN A 566 4.20 34.69 -26.01
CA GLN A 566 2.84 34.43 -26.44
C GLN A 566 2.58 35.01 -27.84
N GLN A 567 2.95 36.27 -28.08
CA GLN A 567 2.80 36.90 -29.41
C GLN A 567 3.60 36.16 -30.47
N LYS A 568 4.85 35.77 -30.17
CA LYS A 568 5.69 34.99 -31.08
C LYS A 568 5.06 33.63 -31.41
N SER A 569 4.55 32.94 -30.39
CA SER A 569 3.88 31.65 -30.53
C SER A 569 2.60 31.77 -31.35
N GLN A 570 1.80 32.79 -31.10
CA GLN A 570 0.59 33.10 -31.89
C GLN A 570 0.92 33.39 -33.35
N ALA A 571 1.95 34.19 -33.62
CA ALA A 571 2.39 34.48 -34.98
C ALA A 571 2.88 33.23 -35.72
N MET A 572 3.62 32.35 -35.02
CA MET A 572 4.05 31.06 -35.57
C MET A 572 2.87 30.15 -35.88
N LEU A 573 1.86 30.09 -34.99
CA LEU A 573 0.64 29.33 -35.22
C LEU A 573 -0.13 29.82 -36.45
N LEU A 574 -0.38 31.11 -36.55
CA LEU A 574 -1.07 31.72 -37.67
C LEU A 574 -0.31 31.48 -38.98
N SER A 575 1.02 31.62 -38.98
CA SER A 575 1.87 31.33 -40.14
C SER A 575 1.79 29.85 -40.55
N ALA A 576 1.77 28.95 -39.60
CA ALA A 576 1.63 27.52 -39.87
C ALA A 576 0.28 27.16 -40.49
N PHE A 577 -0.82 27.72 -39.97
CA PHE A 577 -2.15 27.53 -40.57
C PHE A 577 -2.25 28.11 -41.97
N LYS A 578 -1.73 29.33 -42.20
CA LYS A 578 -1.67 29.93 -43.51
C LYS A 578 -0.84 29.08 -44.50
N GLY A 579 0.25 28.47 -44.04
CA GLY A 579 1.10 27.57 -44.84
C GLY A 579 0.40 26.31 -45.32
N ILE A 580 -0.70 25.89 -44.69
CA ILE A 580 -1.52 24.73 -45.07
C ILE A 580 -2.85 25.15 -45.75
N GLY A 581 -3.06 26.46 -45.99
CA GLY A 581 -4.22 26.97 -46.72
C GLY A 581 -5.46 27.26 -45.89
N TYR A 582 -5.29 27.46 -44.57
CA TYR A 582 -6.36 27.88 -43.66
C TYR A 582 -6.04 29.27 -43.10
N GLU A 583 -7.02 30.15 -43.06
CA GLU A 583 -6.95 31.42 -42.31
C GLU A 583 -7.74 31.27 -41.02
N ILE A 584 -7.14 31.77 -39.93
CA ILE A 584 -7.79 31.88 -38.62
C ILE A 584 -7.97 33.38 -38.38
N GLU A 585 -9.22 33.82 -38.18
CA GLU A 585 -9.58 35.18 -37.80
C GLU A 585 -9.23 35.50 -36.34
#